data_8a45346e1e5faba11fd3e7f13c832621
#
_entry.id   8a45346e1e5faba11fd3e7f13c832621
#
_cell.length_a   1.000
_cell.length_b   1.000
_cell.length_c   1.000
_cell.angle_alpha   90.00
_cell.angle_beta   90.00
_cell.angle_gamma   90.00
#
_symmetry.space_group_name_H-M   'P 1'
#
loop_
_entity.id
_entity.type
_entity.pdbx_description
1 polymer ?
#
loop_
_entity_poly.entity_id
_entity_poly.type
_entity_poly.pdbx_seq_one_letter_code
_entity_poly.pdbx_strand_id
1 'polypeptide(L)'
;MNKYSIAICDDEEPVRCLLREWTRTSTPGAEVREYSGGKELLRDIDEGLRLDVLFLDIALEESDGFETAKELEKKIEATGKSMRASRPLIIFVTGIPDRMGDAFEVKAFDYLIKPVSKDIFESALHRAIEELKRLDAQLICETSYHNKEDFITVQIGKESVTLRVKDILYVESSGRKAVVHMKDKRYEIYRQMAGLEEELGKEFFRIHRGYLVNMEHIKGYSRSEVQIDNGDLLIISKYKYQEFVKAYMDYIS
;
A
#
# COMPACT_ATOMS: atom_id res chain seq x y z
N MET A 1 1.53 -17.41 -11.78
CA MET A 1 0.73 -17.93 -10.65
C MET A 1 1.41 -17.44 -9.39
N ASN A 2 0.73 -16.61 -8.58
CA ASN A 2 1.29 -16.22 -7.28
C ASN A 2 1.38 -17.44 -6.40
N LYS A 3 2.57 -17.72 -5.90
CA LYS A 3 2.83 -18.84 -4.99
C LYS A 3 2.63 -18.32 -3.57
N TYR A 4 1.55 -18.75 -2.91
CA TYR A 4 1.28 -18.36 -1.53
C TYR A 4 2.27 -19.01 -0.57
N SER A 5 2.73 -18.25 0.43
CA SER A 5 3.56 -18.72 1.53
C SER A 5 2.70 -18.90 2.78
N ILE A 6 2.55 -20.15 3.21
CA ILE A 6 1.66 -20.54 4.31
C ILE A 6 2.48 -21.21 5.40
N ALA A 7 2.32 -20.75 6.64
CA ALA A 7 2.93 -21.40 7.80
C ALA A 7 1.87 -22.11 8.66
N ILE A 8 2.27 -23.21 9.25
CA ILE A 8 1.51 -23.98 10.23
C ILE A 8 2.38 -24.10 11.48
N CYS A 9 1.96 -23.50 12.59
CA CYS A 9 2.66 -23.51 13.87
C CYS A 9 1.78 -24.21 14.92
N ASP A 10 2.17 -25.40 15.33
CA ASP A 10 1.45 -26.29 16.25
C ASP A 10 2.47 -27.27 16.85
N ASP A 11 2.46 -27.55 18.14
CA ASP A 11 3.41 -28.45 18.75
C ASP A 11 3.08 -29.93 18.46
N GLU A 12 1.83 -30.25 18.13
CA GLU A 12 1.37 -31.57 17.76
C GLU A 12 1.75 -31.94 16.30
N GLU A 13 2.77 -32.76 16.08
CA GLU A 13 3.19 -33.20 14.76
C GLU A 13 2.07 -33.83 13.91
N PRO A 14 1.16 -34.68 14.46
CA PRO A 14 0.04 -35.22 13.68
C PRO A 14 -0.88 -34.13 13.13
N VAL A 15 -1.12 -33.06 13.90
CA VAL A 15 -1.95 -31.93 13.48
C VAL A 15 -1.24 -31.18 12.37
N ARG A 16 0.04 -30.85 12.52
CA ARG A 16 0.83 -30.19 11.46
C ARG A 16 0.80 -30.97 10.16
N CYS A 17 1.06 -32.28 10.20
CA CYS A 17 1.02 -33.16 9.04
C CYS A 17 -0.33 -33.15 8.34
N LEU A 18 -1.42 -33.22 9.10
CA LEU A 18 -2.79 -33.22 8.58
C LEU A 18 -3.12 -31.87 7.88
N LEU A 19 -2.87 -30.76 8.56
CA LEU A 19 -3.12 -29.41 8.01
C LEU A 19 -2.24 -29.12 6.77
N ARG A 20 -1.00 -29.58 6.77
CA ARG A 20 -0.13 -29.49 5.60
C ARG A 20 -0.69 -30.25 4.40
N GLU A 21 -1.17 -31.46 4.59
CA GLU A 21 -1.76 -32.27 3.53
C GLU A 21 -2.99 -31.59 2.94
N TRP A 22 -3.88 -31.10 3.80
CA TRP A 22 -5.06 -30.36 3.37
C TRP A 22 -4.71 -29.08 2.63
N THR A 23 -3.72 -28.32 3.13
CA THR A 23 -3.24 -27.11 2.47
C THR A 23 -2.73 -27.39 1.06
N ARG A 24 -1.88 -28.44 0.90
CA ARG A 24 -1.31 -28.83 -0.41
C ARG A 24 -2.39 -29.29 -1.39
N THR A 25 -3.41 -29.97 -0.89
CA THR A 25 -4.52 -30.44 -1.72
C THR A 25 -5.41 -29.27 -2.17
N SER A 26 -5.72 -28.34 -1.26
CA SER A 26 -6.65 -27.22 -1.52
C SER A 26 -5.98 -26.06 -2.25
N THR A 27 -4.66 -25.89 -2.09
CA THR A 27 -3.90 -24.80 -2.74
C THR A 27 -2.64 -25.38 -3.41
N PRO A 28 -2.79 -26.02 -4.59
CA PRO A 28 -1.65 -26.56 -5.30
C PRO A 28 -0.63 -25.48 -5.66
N GLY A 29 0.64 -25.71 -5.28
CA GLY A 29 1.73 -24.78 -5.53
C GLY A 29 1.99 -23.76 -4.40
N ALA A 30 1.23 -23.78 -3.30
CA ALA A 30 1.58 -23.04 -2.09
C ALA A 30 2.90 -23.56 -1.49
N GLU A 31 3.71 -22.67 -0.95
CA GLU A 31 4.85 -23.01 -0.12
C GLU A 31 4.36 -23.18 1.32
N VAL A 32 4.48 -24.39 1.86
CA VAL A 32 4.02 -24.70 3.22
C VAL A 32 5.22 -24.94 4.12
N ARG A 33 5.31 -24.19 5.20
CA ARG A 33 6.32 -24.33 6.26
C ARG A 33 5.66 -24.75 7.56
N GLU A 34 6.35 -25.58 8.32
CA GLU A 34 5.87 -26.14 9.58
C GLU A 34 6.80 -25.72 10.72
N TYR A 35 6.20 -25.35 11.85
CA TYR A 35 6.91 -24.93 13.05
C TYR A 35 6.30 -25.66 14.25
N SER A 36 7.13 -26.19 15.13
CA SER A 36 6.70 -26.81 16.39
C SER A 36 6.52 -25.76 17.50
N GLY A 37 6.98 -24.53 17.31
CA GLY A 37 6.86 -23.45 18.29
C GLY A 37 7.04 -22.07 17.72
N GLY A 38 6.52 -21.07 18.43
CA GLY A 38 6.53 -19.67 18.01
C GLY A 38 7.93 -19.06 17.85
N LYS A 39 8.90 -19.48 18.66
CA LYS A 39 10.27 -18.95 18.62
C LYS A 39 10.97 -19.23 17.30
N GLU A 40 10.79 -20.42 16.75
CA GLU A 40 11.37 -20.83 15.48
C GLU A 40 10.75 -20.02 14.32
N LEU A 41 9.42 -19.88 14.32
CA LEU A 41 8.69 -19.04 13.38
C LEU A 41 9.20 -17.60 13.41
N LEU A 42 9.33 -16.99 14.59
CA LEU A 42 9.75 -15.60 14.76
C LEU A 42 11.21 -15.37 14.31
N ARG A 43 12.08 -16.36 14.47
CA ARG A 43 13.45 -16.31 13.97
C ARG A 43 13.47 -16.26 12.44
N ASP A 44 12.71 -17.13 11.76
CA ASP A 44 12.63 -17.11 10.29
C ASP A 44 12.06 -15.81 9.75
N ILE A 45 11.14 -15.19 10.48
CA ILE A 45 10.62 -13.84 10.15
C ILE A 45 11.74 -12.80 10.25
N ASP A 46 12.57 -12.84 11.29
CA ASP A 46 13.73 -11.95 11.44
C ASP A 46 14.75 -12.16 10.30
N GLU A 47 14.89 -13.38 9.81
CA GLU A 47 15.73 -13.74 8.66
C GLU A 47 15.11 -13.33 7.30
N GLY A 48 13.92 -12.74 7.32
CA GLY A 48 13.27 -12.16 6.13
C GLY A 48 12.20 -13.05 5.50
N LEU A 49 11.74 -14.09 6.20
CA LEU A 49 10.58 -14.87 5.75
C LEU A 49 9.35 -13.97 5.64
N ARG A 50 8.64 -14.10 4.52
CA ARG A 50 7.33 -13.48 4.32
C ARG A 50 6.28 -14.56 4.29
N LEU A 51 5.18 -14.31 4.99
CA LEU A 51 4.03 -15.21 5.05
C LEU A 51 2.78 -14.49 4.58
N ASP A 52 1.93 -15.21 3.85
CA ASP A 52 0.61 -14.76 3.44
C ASP A 52 -0.46 -15.22 4.44
N VAL A 53 -0.36 -16.47 4.93
CA VAL A 53 -1.28 -17.06 5.91
C VAL A 53 -0.48 -17.77 7.00
N LEU A 54 -0.89 -17.59 8.24
CA LEU A 54 -0.36 -18.31 9.41
C LEU A 54 -1.51 -19.03 10.13
N PHE A 55 -1.45 -20.36 10.14
CA PHE A 55 -2.22 -21.19 11.09
C PHE A 55 -1.42 -21.36 12.37
N LEU A 56 -1.98 -20.95 13.50
CA LEU A 56 -1.26 -20.85 14.76
C LEU A 56 -2.07 -21.47 15.91
N ASP A 57 -1.49 -22.46 16.58
CA ASP A 57 -2.06 -22.92 17.84
C ASP A 57 -1.78 -21.92 18.97
N ILE A 58 -2.74 -21.77 19.86
CA ILE A 58 -2.62 -20.96 21.06
C ILE A 58 -1.82 -21.69 22.14
N ALA A 59 -2.05 -22.99 22.30
CA ALA A 59 -1.46 -23.82 23.33
C ALA A 59 -0.17 -24.49 22.86
N LEU A 60 0.87 -23.71 22.60
CA LEU A 60 2.20 -24.25 22.27
C LEU A 60 2.98 -24.61 23.55
N GLU A 61 3.75 -25.70 23.53
CA GLU A 61 4.52 -26.15 24.70
C GLU A 61 5.46 -25.08 25.28
N GLU A 62 6.10 -24.28 24.41
CA GLU A 62 7.12 -23.32 24.84
C GLU A 62 6.68 -21.86 24.84
N SER A 63 5.50 -21.55 24.31
CA SER A 63 5.01 -20.16 24.18
C SER A 63 3.49 -20.11 24.00
N ASP A 64 2.89 -18.99 24.36
CA ASP A 64 1.50 -18.71 24.04
C ASP A 64 1.38 -18.21 22.58
N GLY A 65 0.47 -18.79 21.79
CA GLY A 65 0.25 -18.37 20.40
C GLY A 65 -0.19 -16.92 20.26
N PHE A 66 -0.92 -16.36 21.22
CA PHE A 66 -1.25 -14.93 21.20
C PHE A 66 -0.03 -14.03 21.43
N GLU A 67 0.88 -14.44 22.32
CA GLU A 67 2.15 -13.72 22.52
C GLU A 67 2.99 -13.80 21.25
N THR A 68 3.06 -14.97 20.61
CA THR A 68 3.73 -15.15 19.32
C THR A 68 3.14 -14.24 18.24
N ALA A 69 1.81 -14.14 18.14
CA ALA A 69 1.14 -13.25 17.19
C ALA A 69 1.42 -11.77 17.48
N LYS A 70 1.39 -11.34 18.75
CA LYS A 70 1.72 -9.96 19.16
C LYS A 70 3.17 -9.60 18.85
N GLU A 71 4.09 -10.52 19.05
CA GLU A 71 5.50 -10.30 18.74
C GLU A 71 5.74 -10.24 17.22
N LEU A 72 5.07 -11.09 16.45
CA LEU A 72 5.07 -11.03 14.98
C LEU A 72 4.60 -9.65 14.48
N GLU A 73 3.49 -9.12 15.03
CA GLU A 73 2.99 -7.79 14.67
C GLU A 73 4.04 -6.69 14.94
N LYS A 74 4.64 -6.68 16.13
CA LYS A 74 5.69 -5.71 16.48
C LYS A 74 6.89 -5.77 15.53
N LYS A 75 7.31 -6.98 15.16
CA LYS A 75 8.42 -7.16 14.20
C LYS A 75 8.09 -6.61 12.82
N ILE A 76 6.87 -6.84 12.33
CA ILE A 76 6.41 -6.31 11.05
C ILE A 76 6.34 -4.78 11.07
N GLU A 77 5.79 -4.18 12.13
CA GLU A 77 5.72 -2.72 12.29
C GLU A 77 7.12 -2.08 12.32
N ALA A 78 8.09 -2.73 12.98
CA ALA A 78 9.47 -2.25 13.06
C ALA A 78 10.20 -2.22 11.70
N THR A 79 9.74 -2.97 10.70
CA THR A 79 10.36 -2.98 9.36
C THR A 79 10.05 -1.74 8.53
N GLY A 80 9.14 -0.86 8.99
CA GLY A 80 8.76 0.38 8.28
C GLY A 80 8.14 0.17 6.89
N LYS A 81 7.90 -1.06 6.49
CA LYS A 81 7.24 -1.39 5.22
C LYS A 81 5.73 -1.24 5.37
N SER A 82 5.07 -0.80 4.31
CA SER A 82 3.60 -0.63 4.28
C SER A 82 2.90 -1.83 4.94
N MET A 83 2.13 -1.58 5.99
CA MET A 83 1.45 -2.59 6.82
C MET A 83 0.66 -3.63 6.01
N ARG A 84 0.13 -3.28 4.83
CA ARG A 84 -0.69 -4.15 3.98
C ARG A 84 0.09 -5.22 3.21
N ALA A 85 1.36 -4.96 2.88
CA ALA A 85 2.16 -5.86 2.03
C ALA A 85 2.99 -6.89 2.82
N SER A 86 2.95 -6.88 4.16
CA SER A 86 3.87 -7.68 4.98
C SER A 86 3.19 -8.43 6.12
N ARG A 87 1.88 -8.25 6.37
CA ARG A 87 1.19 -8.87 7.49
C ARG A 87 0.45 -10.13 7.04
N PRO A 88 0.78 -11.32 7.57
CA PRO A 88 0.04 -12.54 7.27
C PRO A 88 -1.38 -12.49 7.85
N LEU A 89 -2.32 -13.16 7.20
CA LEU A 89 -3.62 -13.44 7.76
C LEU A 89 -3.45 -14.56 8.81
N ILE A 90 -3.70 -14.24 10.07
CA ILE A 90 -3.54 -15.18 11.20
C ILE A 90 -4.86 -15.91 11.42
N ILE A 91 -4.83 -17.24 11.38
CA ILE A 91 -5.95 -18.12 11.70
C ILE A 91 -5.53 -18.95 12.90
N PHE A 92 -6.18 -18.76 14.03
CA PHE A 92 -5.92 -19.62 15.19
C PHE A 92 -6.58 -20.98 15.02
N VAL A 93 -5.85 -22.04 15.41
CA VAL A 93 -6.32 -23.43 15.38
C VAL A 93 -6.05 -24.04 16.77
N THR A 94 -7.04 -24.10 17.65
CA THR A 94 -6.78 -24.43 19.05
C THR A 94 -7.88 -25.25 19.71
N GLY A 95 -7.52 -26.00 20.76
CA GLY A 95 -8.45 -26.68 21.64
C GLY A 95 -9.08 -25.79 22.72
N ILE A 96 -8.77 -24.49 22.80
CA ILE A 96 -9.20 -23.59 23.87
C ILE A 96 -10.26 -22.61 23.37
N PRO A 97 -11.57 -22.91 23.47
CA PRO A 97 -12.62 -22.05 22.93
C PRO A 97 -12.79 -20.72 23.68
N ASP A 98 -12.46 -20.66 24.97
CA ASP A 98 -12.75 -19.52 25.84
C ASP A 98 -11.81 -18.31 25.58
N ARG A 99 -10.78 -18.48 24.78
CA ARG A 99 -9.83 -17.42 24.42
C ARG A 99 -10.13 -16.70 23.10
N MET A 100 -11.30 -16.92 22.51
CA MET A 100 -11.70 -16.24 21.28
C MET A 100 -11.71 -14.70 21.43
N GLY A 101 -11.95 -14.18 22.65
CA GLY A 101 -11.86 -12.74 22.95
C GLY A 101 -10.47 -12.16 22.69
N ASP A 102 -9.41 -12.90 23.02
CA ASP A 102 -8.02 -12.47 22.86
C ASP A 102 -7.62 -12.37 21.37
N ALA A 103 -8.29 -13.13 20.49
CA ALA A 103 -8.07 -13.09 19.05
C ALA A 103 -8.40 -11.73 18.41
N PHE A 104 -9.34 -10.98 19.01
CA PHE A 104 -9.66 -9.62 18.56
C PHE A 104 -8.52 -8.64 18.82
N GLU A 105 -7.75 -8.81 19.90
CA GLU A 105 -6.62 -7.93 20.21
C GLU A 105 -5.51 -8.00 19.16
N VAL A 106 -5.29 -9.19 18.56
CA VAL A 106 -4.28 -9.44 17.52
C VAL A 106 -4.86 -9.40 16.11
N LYS A 107 -6.11 -8.91 15.96
CA LYS A 107 -6.81 -8.81 14.67
C LYS A 107 -6.72 -10.10 13.84
N ALA A 108 -6.95 -11.24 14.52
CA ALA A 108 -6.99 -12.53 13.83
C ALA A 108 -8.00 -12.52 12.68
N PHE A 109 -7.65 -13.18 11.58
CA PHE A 109 -8.54 -13.33 10.45
C PHE A 109 -9.67 -14.33 10.73
N ASP A 110 -9.32 -15.42 11.41
CA ASP A 110 -10.29 -16.47 11.75
C ASP A 110 -9.85 -17.27 12.99
N TYR A 111 -10.74 -18.12 13.51
CA TYR A 111 -10.53 -18.92 14.72
C TYR A 111 -11.19 -20.29 14.56
N LEU A 112 -10.38 -21.36 14.55
CA LEU A 112 -10.83 -22.73 14.39
C LEU A 112 -10.64 -23.51 15.69
N ILE A 113 -11.70 -24.23 16.12
CA ILE A 113 -11.66 -25.04 17.34
C ILE A 113 -11.34 -26.47 16.99
N LYS A 114 -10.31 -27.04 17.64
CA LYS A 114 -9.96 -28.48 17.54
C LYS A 114 -11.07 -29.35 18.21
N PRO A 115 -11.45 -30.51 17.62
CA PRO A 115 -10.92 -31.08 16.38
C PRO A 115 -11.47 -30.38 15.12
N VAL A 116 -10.58 -29.93 14.26
CA VAL A 116 -10.95 -29.27 13.00
C VAL A 116 -11.29 -30.33 11.95
N SER A 117 -12.46 -30.18 11.31
CA SER A 117 -12.77 -30.97 10.13
C SER A 117 -12.12 -30.39 8.87
N LYS A 118 -11.89 -31.25 7.88
CA LYS A 118 -11.31 -30.85 6.61
C LYS A 118 -12.11 -29.70 5.95
N ASP A 119 -13.43 -29.81 5.92
CA ASP A 119 -14.31 -28.83 5.28
C ASP A 119 -14.21 -27.45 5.94
N ILE A 120 -14.12 -27.40 7.28
CA ILE A 120 -13.97 -26.14 8.03
C ILE A 120 -12.62 -25.52 7.75
N PHE A 121 -11.55 -26.32 7.74
CA PHE A 121 -10.19 -25.86 7.43
C PHE A 121 -10.10 -25.31 6.00
N GLU A 122 -10.56 -26.09 5.01
CA GLU A 122 -10.55 -25.68 3.60
C GLU A 122 -11.37 -24.42 3.37
N SER A 123 -12.52 -24.28 4.04
CA SER A 123 -13.32 -23.07 3.98
C SER A 123 -12.58 -21.84 4.55
N ALA A 124 -11.90 -21.98 5.68
CA ALA A 124 -11.11 -20.90 6.28
C ALA A 124 -9.92 -20.50 5.38
N LEU A 125 -9.18 -21.50 4.86
CA LEU A 125 -8.08 -21.26 3.92
C LEU A 125 -8.57 -20.58 2.65
N HIS A 126 -9.70 -21.02 2.10
CA HIS A 126 -10.28 -20.41 0.90
C HIS A 126 -10.64 -18.93 1.14
N ARG A 127 -11.30 -18.61 2.27
CA ARG A 127 -11.59 -17.21 2.65
C ARG A 127 -10.33 -16.37 2.77
N ALA A 128 -9.27 -16.92 3.36
CA ALA A 128 -7.99 -16.22 3.48
C ALA A 128 -7.36 -15.95 2.11
N ILE A 129 -7.35 -16.91 1.21
CA ILE A 129 -6.84 -16.73 -0.17
C ILE A 129 -7.66 -15.68 -0.95
N GLU A 130 -8.99 -15.68 -0.82
CA GLU A 130 -9.84 -14.66 -1.46
C GLU A 130 -9.58 -13.27 -0.88
N GLU A 131 -9.36 -13.16 0.43
CA GLU A 131 -8.99 -11.89 1.05
C GLU A 131 -7.63 -11.39 0.56
N LEU A 132 -6.62 -12.26 0.44
CA LEU A 132 -5.33 -11.90 -0.14
C LEU A 132 -5.47 -11.39 -1.58
N LYS A 133 -6.25 -12.06 -2.42
CA LYS A 133 -6.56 -11.61 -3.78
C LYS A 133 -7.24 -10.23 -3.79
N ARG A 134 -8.17 -10.00 -2.86
CA ARG A 134 -8.85 -8.71 -2.70
C ARG A 134 -7.88 -7.61 -2.30
N LEU A 135 -6.97 -7.89 -1.35
CA LEU A 135 -5.94 -6.96 -0.92
C LEU A 135 -4.94 -6.65 -2.05
N ASP A 136 -4.51 -7.67 -2.80
CA ASP A 136 -3.65 -7.50 -3.98
C ASP A 136 -4.34 -6.66 -5.06
N ALA A 137 -5.63 -6.92 -5.33
CA ALA A 137 -6.40 -6.13 -6.29
C ALA A 137 -6.57 -4.67 -5.84
N GLN A 138 -6.72 -4.41 -4.53
CA GLN A 138 -6.74 -3.06 -3.98
C GLN A 138 -5.38 -2.38 -4.11
N LEU A 139 -4.27 -3.07 -3.82
CA LEU A 139 -2.91 -2.55 -4.01
C LEU A 139 -2.64 -2.24 -5.50
N ILE A 140 -3.06 -3.13 -6.41
CA ILE A 140 -2.97 -2.90 -7.86
C ILE A 140 -3.86 -1.72 -8.26
N CYS A 141 -5.04 -1.57 -7.66
CA CYS A 141 -5.92 -0.44 -7.90
C CYS A 141 -5.31 0.85 -7.34
N GLU A 142 -4.79 0.86 -6.11
CA GLU A 142 -4.11 2.01 -5.50
C GLU A 142 -2.82 2.36 -6.26
N THR A 143 -2.02 1.38 -6.69
CA THR A 143 -0.85 1.60 -7.57
C THR A 143 -1.25 1.97 -9.00
N SER A 144 -2.41 1.50 -9.49
CA SER A 144 -2.96 1.92 -10.78
C SER A 144 -3.59 3.32 -10.71
N TYR A 145 -4.10 3.75 -9.57
CA TYR A 145 -4.47 5.14 -9.33
C TYR A 145 -3.23 6.04 -9.25
N HIS A 146 -2.13 5.62 -8.64
CA HIS A 146 -0.83 6.30 -8.72
C HIS A 146 -0.31 6.33 -10.18
N ASN A 147 -0.44 5.23 -10.93
CA ASN A 147 -0.08 5.20 -12.36
C ASN A 147 -1.04 6.01 -13.26
N LYS A 148 -2.28 6.31 -12.81
CA LYS A 148 -3.17 7.24 -13.52
C LYS A 148 -2.86 8.70 -13.17
N GLU A 149 -2.34 8.96 -11.97
CA GLU A 149 -1.83 10.26 -11.55
C GLU A 149 -0.48 10.58 -12.21
N ASP A 150 0.29 9.56 -12.66
CA ASP A 150 1.56 9.76 -13.35
C ASP A 150 1.43 10.32 -14.78
N PHE A 151 0.25 10.27 -15.39
CA PHE A 151 0.04 10.71 -16.77
C PHE A 151 -1.31 11.43 -16.94
N ILE A 152 -1.27 12.55 -17.68
CA ILE A 152 -2.48 13.20 -18.16
C ILE A 152 -2.56 13.11 -19.69
N THR A 153 -3.76 12.96 -20.23
CA THR A 153 -3.97 13.02 -21.68
C THR A 153 -4.59 14.35 -22.04
N VAL A 154 -3.89 15.08 -22.90
CA VAL A 154 -4.31 16.42 -23.37
C VAL A 154 -4.60 16.39 -24.87
N GLN A 155 -5.60 17.14 -25.29
CA GLN A 155 -5.94 17.32 -26.69
C GLN A 155 -5.24 18.54 -27.25
N ILE A 156 -4.47 18.34 -28.34
CA ILE A 156 -3.77 19.38 -29.08
C ILE A 156 -4.29 19.34 -30.52
N GLY A 157 -5.23 20.22 -30.85
CA GLY A 157 -5.93 20.16 -32.12
C GLY A 157 -6.72 18.87 -32.29
N LYS A 158 -6.31 17.99 -33.21
CA LYS A 158 -6.94 16.68 -33.48
C LYS A 158 -6.19 15.50 -32.83
N GLU A 159 -5.07 15.75 -32.20
CA GLU A 159 -4.21 14.71 -31.60
C GLU A 159 -4.37 14.66 -30.10
N SER A 160 -4.33 13.46 -29.54
CA SER A 160 -4.25 13.23 -28.12
C SER A 160 -2.81 12.94 -27.73
N VAL A 161 -2.26 13.72 -26.81
CA VAL A 161 -0.90 13.55 -26.29
C VAL A 161 -0.94 13.19 -24.85
N THR A 162 -0.24 12.13 -24.47
CA THR A 162 -0.10 11.71 -23.06
C THR A 162 1.17 12.32 -22.49
N LEU A 163 1.01 13.09 -21.41
CA LEU A 163 2.11 13.79 -20.72
C LEU A 163 2.31 13.12 -19.37
N ARG A 164 3.57 12.92 -19.00
CA ARG A 164 3.91 12.45 -17.66
C ARG A 164 3.83 13.63 -16.69
N VAL A 165 3.04 13.49 -15.62
CA VAL A 165 2.75 14.57 -14.65
C VAL A 165 4.03 15.11 -14.01
N LYS A 166 4.96 14.23 -13.64
CA LYS A 166 6.24 14.62 -13.06
C LYS A 166 7.16 15.42 -13.98
N ASP A 167 6.95 15.35 -15.29
CA ASP A 167 7.76 16.13 -16.26
C ASP A 167 7.14 17.51 -16.53
N ILE A 168 5.96 17.80 -15.95
CA ILE A 168 5.30 19.10 -16.05
C ILE A 168 5.87 20.01 -14.97
N LEU A 169 6.46 21.11 -15.39
CA LEU A 169 7.04 22.11 -14.48
C LEU A 169 5.96 23.01 -13.87
N TYR A 170 5.10 23.54 -14.73
CA TYR A 170 3.97 24.38 -14.32
C TYR A 170 2.96 24.50 -15.46
N VAL A 171 1.78 24.97 -15.12
CA VAL A 171 0.73 25.31 -16.09
C VAL A 171 0.41 26.80 -15.99
N GLU A 172 0.35 27.47 -17.14
CA GLU A 172 0.02 28.88 -17.28
C GLU A 172 -1.35 29.06 -17.93
N SER A 173 -2.15 29.97 -17.40
CA SER A 173 -3.42 30.37 -18.01
C SER A 173 -3.20 31.40 -19.11
N SER A 174 -3.65 31.13 -20.32
CA SER A 174 -3.57 32.03 -21.48
C SER A 174 -4.95 32.21 -22.12
N GLY A 175 -5.72 33.16 -21.60
CA GLY A 175 -7.07 33.45 -22.07
C GLY A 175 -8.04 32.26 -21.81
N ARG A 176 -8.47 31.59 -22.90
CA ARG A 176 -9.35 30.40 -22.83
C ARG A 176 -8.57 29.09 -22.89
N LYS A 177 -7.25 29.17 -22.94
CA LYS A 177 -6.34 28.01 -23.01
C LYS A 177 -5.51 27.93 -21.75
N ALA A 178 -4.96 26.76 -21.50
CA ALA A 178 -3.85 26.55 -20.60
C ALA A 178 -2.61 26.15 -21.39
N VAL A 179 -1.45 26.60 -20.96
CA VAL A 179 -0.16 26.23 -21.52
C VAL A 179 0.55 25.36 -20.49
N VAL A 180 0.79 24.08 -20.84
CA VAL A 180 1.55 23.14 -20.02
C VAL A 180 3.01 23.30 -20.38
N HIS A 181 3.83 23.71 -19.41
CA HIS A 181 5.27 23.89 -19.56
C HIS A 181 6.02 22.65 -19.06
N MET A 182 6.84 22.08 -19.92
CA MET A 182 7.77 20.99 -19.61
C MET A 182 9.20 21.49 -19.84
N LYS A 183 10.20 20.69 -19.48
CA LYS A 183 11.61 21.09 -19.55
C LYS A 183 12.02 21.60 -20.95
N ASP A 184 11.61 20.90 -22.00
CA ASP A 184 12.03 21.18 -23.40
C ASP A 184 10.87 21.54 -24.33
N LYS A 185 9.64 21.49 -23.86
CA LYS A 185 8.42 21.64 -24.68
C LYS A 185 7.32 22.37 -23.90
N ARG A 186 6.42 22.98 -24.67
CA ARG A 186 5.17 23.54 -24.14
C ARG A 186 4.00 23.10 -25.00
N TYR A 187 2.84 22.89 -24.36
CA TYR A 187 1.63 22.45 -25.04
C TYR A 187 0.46 23.38 -24.71
N GLU A 188 -0.17 23.95 -25.76
CA GLU A 188 -1.39 24.72 -25.60
C GLU A 188 -2.61 23.81 -25.65
N ILE A 189 -3.43 23.83 -24.61
CA ILE A 189 -4.61 22.99 -24.47
C ILE A 189 -5.86 23.79 -24.14
N TYR A 190 -7.03 23.33 -24.58
CA TYR A 190 -8.31 23.93 -24.26
C TYR A 190 -8.88 23.33 -22.98
N ARG A 191 -8.32 23.69 -21.82
CA ARG A 191 -8.78 23.28 -20.51
C ARG A 191 -8.78 24.43 -19.51
N GLN A 192 -9.68 24.35 -18.53
CA GLN A 192 -9.72 25.33 -17.44
C GLN A 192 -8.73 24.93 -16.33
N MET A 193 -8.12 25.93 -15.71
CA MET A 193 -7.15 25.75 -14.63
C MET A 193 -7.69 24.94 -13.45
N ALA A 194 -8.97 25.14 -13.09
CA ALA A 194 -9.59 24.40 -11.98
C ALA A 194 -9.64 22.87 -12.23
N GLY A 195 -10.00 22.47 -13.45
CA GLY A 195 -10.00 21.04 -13.81
C GLY A 195 -8.60 20.42 -13.88
N LEU A 196 -7.60 21.21 -14.28
CA LEU A 196 -6.20 20.77 -14.28
C LEU A 196 -5.63 20.67 -12.85
N GLU A 197 -6.02 21.57 -11.96
CA GLU A 197 -5.63 21.53 -10.56
C GLU A 197 -6.12 20.25 -9.86
N GLU A 198 -7.37 19.84 -10.15
CA GLU A 198 -7.95 18.62 -9.64
C GLU A 198 -7.29 17.36 -10.23
N GLU A 199 -7.02 17.34 -11.55
CA GLU A 199 -6.45 16.20 -12.27
C GLU A 199 -4.95 16.00 -11.98
N LEU A 200 -4.18 17.07 -11.79
CA LEU A 200 -2.74 17.04 -11.50
C LEU A 200 -2.42 16.73 -10.02
N GLY A 201 -3.43 16.82 -9.15
CA GLY A 201 -3.36 16.34 -7.78
C GLY A 201 -2.50 17.19 -6.83
N LYS A 202 -2.07 16.56 -5.73
CA LYS A 202 -1.45 17.24 -4.57
C LYS A 202 -0.03 17.76 -4.81
N GLU A 203 0.62 17.30 -5.85
CA GLU A 203 1.98 17.73 -6.23
C GLU A 203 1.97 19.13 -6.82
N PHE A 204 0.78 19.60 -7.26
CA PHE A 204 0.60 20.91 -7.86
C PHE A 204 -0.08 21.88 -6.91
N PHE A 205 0.44 23.10 -6.85
CA PHE A 205 -0.15 24.18 -6.07
C PHE A 205 -0.43 25.40 -6.92
N ARG A 206 -1.63 25.96 -6.77
CA ARG A 206 -2.05 27.18 -7.49
C ARG A 206 -1.55 28.42 -6.79
N ILE A 207 -0.38 28.91 -7.20
CA ILE A 207 0.27 30.10 -6.60
C ILE A 207 -0.36 31.42 -7.04
N HIS A 208 -1.04 31.44 -8.21
CA HIS A 208 -1.69 32.60 -8.78
C HIS A 208 -2.89 32.16 -9.61
N ARG A 209 -3.85 33.07 -9.89
CA ARG A 209 -4.97 32.76 -10.81
C ARG A 209 -4.52 32.23 -12.16
N GLY A 210 -3.31 32.61 -12.58
CA GLY A 210 -2.71 32.24 -13.86
C GLY A 210 -1.64 31.15 -13.78
N TYR A 211 -1.24 30.69 -12.59
CA TYR A 211 -0.14 29.73 -12.46
C TYR A 211 -0.46 28.60 -11.49
N LEU A 212 -0.28 27.38 -11.96
CA LEU A 212 -0.35 26.13 -11.21
C LEU A 212 1.03 25.47 -11.32
N VAL A 213 1.76 25.32 -10.21
CA VAL A 213 3.17 24.93 -10.17
C VAL A 213 3.32 23.56 -9.59
N ASN A 214 4.15 22.72 -10.22
CA ASN A 214 4.61 21.47 -9.65
C ASN A 214 5.63 21.76 -8.53
N MET A 215 5.32 21.34 -7.32
CA MET A 215 6.17 21.60 -6.15
C MET A 215 7.51 20.86 -6.20
N GLU A 216 7.60 19.74 -6.94
CA GLU A 216 8.84 19.01 -7.17
C GLU A 216 9.90 19.85 -7.91
N HIS A 217 9.45 20.76 -8.80
CA HIS A 217 10.32 21.57 -9.64
C HIS A 217 10.59 22.97 -9.13
N ILE A 218 10.30 23.24 -7.85
CA ILE A 218 10.59 24.51 -7.22
C ILE A 218 12.04 24.55 -6.75
N LYS A 219 12.84 25.43 -7.36
CA LYS A 219 14.23 25.67 -6.97
C LYS A 219 14.34 26.63 -5.80
N GLY A 220 13.41 27.56 -5.67
CA GLY A 220 13.38 28.53 -4.60
C GLY A 220 12.14 29.43 -4.68
N TYR A 221 11.89 30.18 -3.62
CA TYR A 221 10.76 31.14 -3.61
C TYR A 221 11.04 32.36 -2.75
N SER A 222 10.34 33.45 -3.06
CA SER A 222 10.27 34.69 -2.29
C SER A 222 8.81 35.05 -1.97
N ARG A 223 8.55 36.19 -1.34
CA ARG A 223 7.16 36.62 -1.07
C ARG A 223 6.35 36.95 -2.32
N SER A 224 7.00 37.20 -3.46
CA SER A 224 6.36 37.64 -4.69
C SER A 224 6.54 36.66 -5.86
N GLU A 225 7.48 35.74 -5.78
CA GLU A 225 7.89 34.90 -6.93
C GLU A 225 8.30 33.52 -6.49
N VAL A 226 8.08 32.56 -7.36
CA VAL A 226 8.57 31.16 -7.27
C VAL A 226 9.50 30.93 -8.46
N GLN A 227 10.71 30.43 -8.20
CA GLN A 227 11.69 30.06 -9.21
C GLN A 227 11.59 28.57 -9.52
N ILE A 228 11.45 28.26 -10.80
CA ILE A 228 11.36 26.89 -11.31
C ILE A 228 12.75 26.40 -11.76
N ASP A 229 12.94 25.09 -11.86
CA ASP A 229 14.20 24.43 -12.25
C ASP A 229 14.75 24.89 -13.60
N ASN A 230 13.86 25.23 -14.54
CA ASN A 230 14.26 25.76 -15.86
C ASN A 230 14.66 27.24 -15.83
N GLY A 231 14.61 27.89 -14.67
CA GLY A 231 14.98 29.28 -14.47
C GLY A 231 13.81 30.27 -14.57
N ASP A 232 12.61 29.84 -14.91
CA ASP A 232 11.44 30.71 -14.98
C ASP A 232 11.08 31.26 -13.59
N LEU A 233 10.66 32.53 -13.55
CA LEU A 233 10.18 33.23 -12.35
C LEU A 233 8.67 33.44 -12.48
N LEU A 234 7.88 32.83 -11.61
CA LEU A 234 6.42 32.87 -11.63
C LEU A 234 5.90 33.70 -10.47
N ILE A 235 4.98 34.62 -10.76
CA ILE A 235 4.40 35.49 -9.73
C ILE A 235 3.49 34.70 -8.80
N ILE A 236 3.72 34.84 -7.50
CA ILE A 236 2.83 34.34 -6.45
C ILE A 236 1.87 35.44 -5.98
N SER A 237 0.59 35.09 -5.80
CA SER A 237 -0.40 35.97 -5.23
C SER A 237 -0.11 36.21 -3.73
N LYS A 238 -0.15 37.48 -3.30
CA LYS A 238 0.02 37.83 -1.89
C LYS A 238 -0.93 37.06 -0.94
N TYR A 239 -2.14 36.78 -1.40
CA TYR A 239 -3.12 36.01 -0.63
C TYR A 239 -2.84 34.52 -0.56
N LYS A 240 -2.11 34.00 -1.54
CA LYS A 240 -1.76 32.55 -1.62
C LYS A 240 -0.42 32.22 -0.97
N TYR A 241 0.40 33.21 -0.63
CA TYR A 241 1.75 33.00 -0.14
C TYR A 241 1.81 32.12 1.13
N GLN A 242 0.96 32.41 2.13
CA GLN A 242 0.98 31.64 3.38
C GLN A 242 0.49 30.19 3.18
N GLU A 243 -0.57 30.00 2.38
CA GLU A 243 -1.08 28.68 2.03
C GLU A 243 -0.02 27.88 1.25
N PHE A 244 0.65 28.53 0.30
CA PHE A 244 1.72 27.95 -0.48
C PHE A 244 2.89 27.49 0.40
N VAL A 245 3.39 28.35 1.28
CA VAL A 245 4.53 27.98 2.16
C VAL A 245 4.16 26.79 3.02
N LYS A 246 2.95 26.74 3.57
CA LYS A 246 2.49 25.61 4.35
C LYS A 246 2.45 24.34 3.50
N ALA A 247 1.80 24.37 2.34
CA ALA A 247 1.69 23.22 1.43
C ALA A 247 3.07 22.73 0.97
N TYR A 248 3.98 23.65 0.67
CA TYR A 248 5.34 23.29 0.25
C TYR A 248 6.17 22.68 1.37
N MET A 249 6.04 23.15 2.61
CA MET A 249 6.70 22.54 3.76
C MET A 249 6.16 21.15 4.06
N ASP A 250 4.84 20.95 3.96
CA ASP A 250 4.20 19.65 4.12
C ASP A 250 4.63 18.67 2.99
N TYR A 251 4.95 19.20 1.79
CA TYR A 251 5.40 18.40 0.64
C TYR A 251 6.84 17.90 0.77
N ILE A 252 7.74 18.71 1.35
CA ILE A 252 9.17 18.36 1.48
C ILE A 252 9.53 17.68 2.81
N SER A 253 8.57 17.52 3.74
CA SER A 253 8.75 16.87 5.06
C SER A 253 8.62 15.36 4.95
#